data_403272ef8631ab2610dc8e7e9cc5918e
#
_entry.id   403272ef8631ab2610dc8e7e9cc5918e
#
_cell.length_a   1.000
_cell.length_b   1.000
_cell.length_c   1.000
_cell.angle_alpha   90.00
_cell.angle_beta   90.00
_cell.angle_gamma   90.00
#
_symmetry.space_group_name_H-M   'P 1'
#
loop_
_entity.id
_entity.type
_entity.pdbx_description
1 polymer ?
#
loop_
_entity_poly.entity_id
_entity_poly.type
_entity_poly.pdbx_seq_one_letter_code
_entity_poly.pdbx_strand_id
1 'polypeptide(L)'
;PKFMLNEGAPVVQAPSIGPKTAKRLEAVGVKTIADLLALNAELGEQQIDARHISAKVIRDWQAQALLACTVPGMKSREAQALVACGIEDAADLAESDPTHLCEGVAQWGLSDEGQRAWGTAPAPTGDDVATWIERAKRAIQEGKANVAA
;
A
#
# COMPACT_ATOMS: atom_id res chain seq x y z
N PRO A 1 13.68 -5.17 10.93
CA PRO A 1 13.67 -4.46 9.63
C PRO A 1 13.16 -3.05 9.78
N LYS A 2 13.59 -2.21 8.86
CA LYS A 2 13.19 -0.81 8.82
C LYS A 2 11.89 -0.64 8.03
N PHE A 3 11.17 0.45 8.32
CA PHE A 3 10.04 0.85 7.48
C PHE A 3 10.58 1.32 6.13
N MET A 4 9.94 0.85 5.05
CA MET A 4 10.35 1.19 3.69
C MET A 4 9.83 2.56 3.25
N LEU A 5 8.89 3.13 3.99
CA LEU A 5 8.29 4.42 3.69
C LEU A 5 8.03 5.17 5.00
N ASN A 6 8.07 6.49 4.96
CA ASN A 6 7.72 7.32 6.12
C ASN A 6 6.85 8.50 5.69
N GLU A 7 6.14 9.09 6.65
CA GLU A 7 5.16 10.13 6.38
C GLU A 7 5.76 11.41 5.81
N GLY A 8 7.02 11.69 6.10
CA GLY A 8 7.70 12.88 5.58
C GLY A 8 8.25 12.73 4.17
N ALA A 9 8.20 11.53 3.59
CA ALA A 9 8.74 11.29 2.26
C ALA A 9 7.90 11.97 1.18
N PRO A 10 8.51 12.31 0.02
CA PRO A 10 7.76 12.82 -1.12
C PRO A 10 6.71 11.82 -1.60
N VAL A 11 5.57 12.32 -2.05
CA VAL A 11 4.44 11.47 -2.48
C VAL A 11 4.80 10.53 -3.63
N VAL A 12 5.79 10.88 -4.45
CA VAL A 12 6.24 10.04 -5.56
C VAL A 12 6.83 8.70 -5.07
N GLN A 13 7.20 8.61 -3.80
CA GLN A 13 7.72 7.36 -3.23
C GLN A 13 6.62 6.39 -2.80
N ALA A 14 5.37 6.80 -2.83
CA ALA A 14 4.25 5.92 -2.51
C ALA A 14 4.12 4.80 -3.56
N PRO A 15 3.69 3.61 -3.14
CA PRO A 15 3.38 2.55 -4.11
C PRO A 15 2.38 3.03 -5.16
N SER A 16 2.53 2.59 -6.37
CA SER A 16 1.65 2.89 -7.52
C SER A 16 1.69 4.34 -8.01
N ILE A 17 2.43 5.23 -7.36
CA ILE A 17 2.48 6.65 -7.75
C ILE A 17 3.81 6.93 -8.45
N GLY A 18 3.71 7.13 -9.77
CA GLY A 18 4.85 7.55 -10.58
C GLY A 18 4.95 9.08 -10.66
N PRO A 19 5.97 9.59 -11.40
CA PRO A 19 6.20 11.03 -11.50
C PRO A 19 5.02 11.83 -12.03
N LYS A 20 4.28 11.30 -13.00
CA LYS A 20 3.14 11.99 -13.61
C LYS A 20 2.00 12.14 -12.62
N THR A 21 1.67 11.07 -11.91
CA THR A 21 0.64 11.08 -10.88
C THR A 21 1.06 11.97 -9.71
N ALA A 22 2.34 11.92 -9.31
CA ALA A 22 2.85 12.78 -8.26
C ALA A 22 2.65 14.25 -8.58
N LYS A 23 2.90 14.67 -9.82
CA LYS A 23 2.67 16.06 -10.25
C LYS A 23 1.22 16.47 -10.12
N ARG A 24 0.29 15.58 -10.46
CA ARG A 24 -1.15 15.85 -10.31
C ARG A 24 -1.53 16.03 -8.86
N LEU A 25 -0.98 15.19 -7.99
CA LEU A 25 -1.22 15.27 -6.54
C LEU A 25 -0.62 16.55 -5.95
N GLU A 26 0.61 16.88 -6.33
CA GLU A 26 1.29 18.09 -5.88
C GLU A 26 0.51 19.35 -6.27
N ALA A 27 -0.10 19.35 -7.44
CA ALA A 27 -0.88 20.48 -7.94
C ALA A 27 -2.11 20.77 -7.06
N VAL A 28 -2.59 19.78 -6.29
CA VAL A 28 -3.71 19.96 -5.36
C VAL A 28 -3.26 19.96 -3.90
N GLY A 29 -1.96 20.17 -3.66
CA GLY A 29 -1.41 20.33 -2.32
C GLY A 29 -0.96 19.05 -1.64
N VAL A 30 -0.97 17.91 -2.33
CA VAL A 30 -0.55 16.62 -1.79
C VAL A 30 0.90 16.40 -2.19
N LYS A 31 1.84 16.71 -1.30
CA LYS A 31 3.28 16.70 -1.58
C LYS A 31 4.02 15.57 -0.86
N THR A 32 3.53 15.17 0.32
CA THR A 32 4.17 14.14 1.15
C THR A 32 3.24 12.96 1.33
N ILE A 33 3.79 11.87 1.87
CA ILE A 33 3.00 10.69 2.24
C ILE A 33 1.94 11.08 3.28
N ALA A 34 2.31 11.92 4.26
CA ALA A 34 1.34 12.40 5.26
C ALA A 34 0.17 13.11 4.59
N ASP A 35 0.45 13.96 3.60
CA ASP A 35 -0.60 14.66 2.84
C ASP A 35 -1.51 13.65 2.12
N LEU A 36 -0.94 12.61 1.54
CA LEU A 36 -1.71 11.57 0.85
C LEU A 36 -2.63 10.84 1.82
N LEU A 37 -2.11 10.46 3.00
CA LEU A 37 -2.89 9.74 3.99
C LEU A 37 -4.03 10.61 4.57
N ALA A 38 -3.85 11.92 4.62
CA ALA A 38 -4.85 12.86 5.14
C ALA A 38 -5.87 13.31 4.09
N LEU A 39 -5.65 13.01 2.81
CA LEU A 39 -6.51 13.48 1.73
C LEU A 39 -7.88 12.82 1.81
N ASN A 40 -8.95 13.63 1.69
CA ASN A 40 -10.30 13.11 1.48
C ASN A 40 -10.37 12.60 0.03
N ALA A 41 -10.66 11.31 -0.14
CA ALA A 41 -10.58 10.67 -1.45
C ALA A 41 -11.60 11.22 -2.45
N GLU A 42 -12.83 11.51 -2.01
CA GLU A 42 -13.88 12.07 -2.87
C GLU A 42 -13.53 13.47 -3.33
N LEU A 43 -13.02 14.29 -2.42
CA LEU A 43 -12.56 15.64 -2.74
C LEU A 43 -11.35 15.60 -3.67
N GLY A 44 -10.43 14.68 -3.41
CA GLY A 44 -9.26 14.47 -4.27
C GLY A 44 -9.64 14.09 -5.70
N GLU A 45 -10.62 13.21 -5.85
CA GLU A 45 -11.14 12.84 -7.18
C GLU A 45 -11.63 14.08 -7.94
N GLN A 46 -12.40 14.94 -7.27
CA GLN A 46 -12.95 16.15 -7.87
C GLN A 46 -11.84 17.15 -8.22
N GLN A 47 -10.89 17.36 -7.34
CA GLN A 47 -9.83 18.36 -7.52
C GLN A 47 -8.81 17.96 -8.57
N ILE A 48 -8.44 16.68 -8.62
CA ILE A 48 -7.47 16.17 -9.59
C ILE A 48 -8.11 16.13 -10.99
N ASP A 49 -9.39 15.75 -11.04
CA ASP A 49 -10.19 15.74 -12.28
C ASP A 49 -9.49 14.97 -13.42
N ALA A 50 -9.01 13.78 -13.12
CA ALA A 50 -8.41 12.89 -14.10
C ALA A 50 -9.25 11.62 -14.17
N ARG A 51 -9.65 11.22 -15.38
CA ARG A 51 -10.60 10.11 -15.59
C ARG A 51 -10.18 8.82 -14.90
N HIS A 52 -8.89 8.52 -14.87
CA HIS A 52 -8.37 7.28 -14.30
C HIS A 52 -8.09 7.36 -12.80
N ILE A 53 -8.33 8.51 -12.16
CA ILE A 53 -8.08 8.71 -10.74
C ILE A 53 -9.42 8.92 -10.02
N SER A 54 -10.01 7.81 -9.58
CA SER A 54 -11.26 7.82 -8.81
C SER A 54 -10.96 7.87 -7.31
N ALA A 55 -11.99 8.12 -6.51
CA ALA A 55 -11.88 8.04 -5.06
C ALA A 55 -11.39 6.65 -4.61
N LYS A 56 -11.85 5.59 -5.28
CA LYS A 56 -11.40 4.22 -4.98
C LYS A 56 -9.90 4.06 -5.23
N VAL A 57 -9.40 4.58 -6.34
CA VAL A 57 -7.98 4.53 -6.67
C VAL A 57 -7.17 5.28 -5.61
N ILE A 58 -7.62 6.45 -5.18
CA ILE A 58 -6.95 7.22 -4.12
C ILE A 58 -6.93 6.41 -2.82
N ARG A 59 -8.05 5.78 -2.45
CA ARG A 59 -8.09 4.95 -1.24
C ARG A 59 -7.14 3.76 -1.34
N ASP A 60 -6.99 3.17 -2.52
CA ASP A 60 -6.01 2.10 -2.73
C ASP A 60 -4.57 2.61 -2.51
N TRP A 61 -4.24 3.79 -3.04
CA TRP A 61 -2.94 4.41 -2.80
C TRP A 61 -2.70 4.67 -1.31
N GLN A 62 -3.71 5.18 -0.62
CA GLN A 62 -3.62 5.46 0.82
C GLN A 62 -3.38 4.17 1.61
N ALA A 63 -4.09 3.10 1.30
CA ALA A 63 -3.92 1.81 1.96
C ALA A 63 -2.53 1.22 1.70
N GLN A 64 -2.04 1.30 0.46
CA GLN A 64 -0.71 0.84 0.09
C GLN A 64 0.37 1.62 0.85
N ALA A 65 0.26 2.93 0.87
CA ALA A 65 1.20 3.79 1.58
C ALA A 65 1.17 3.51 3.10
N LEU A 66 -0.01 3.33 3.65
CA LEU A 66 -0.17 3.03 5.08
C LEU A 66 0.52 1.72 5.46
N LEU A 67 0.34 0.67 4.66
CA LEU A 67 1.01 -0.61 4.89
C LEU A 67 2.53 -0.45 4.86
N ALA A 68 3.05 0.28 3.88
CA ALA A 68 4.49 0.51 3.77
C ALA A 68 5.05 1.33 4.94
N CYS A 69 4.24 2.21 5.51
CA CYS A 69 4.63 3.03 6.67
C CYS A 69 4.53 2.29 8.00
N THR A 70 3.65 1.29 8.11
CA THR A 70 3.31 0.70 9.40
C THR A 70 3.77 -0.75 9.57
N VAL A 71 4.07 -1.46 8.48
CA VAL A 71 4.60 -2.82 8.54
C VAL A 71 6.08 -2.80 8.16
N PRO A 72 6.99 -3.08 9.11
CA PRO A 72 8.42 -3.02 8.81
C PRO A 72 8.81 -3.94 7.66
N GLY A 73 9.66 -3.45 6.76
CA GLY A 73 10.15 -4.22 5.62
C GLY A 73 9.17 -4.40 4.46
N MET A 74 7.96 -3.82 4.56
CA MET A 74 6.95 -3.92 3.51
C MET A 74 7.37 -3.12 2.27
N LYS A 75 7.59 -3.82 1.16
CA LYS A 75 7.96 -3.21 -0.12
C LYS A 75 6.72 -2.74 -0.87
N SER A 76 6.92 -1.79 -1.79
CA SER A 76 5.81 -1.23 -2.59
C SER A 76 5.00 -2.31 -3.29
N ARG A 77 5.64 -3.25 -3.98
CA ARG A 77 4.93 -4.31 -4.70
C ARG A 77 4.16 -5.25 -3.77
N GLU A 78 4.68 -5.46 -2.56
CA GLU A 78 4.01 -6.28 -1.55
C GLU A 78 2.75 -5.58 -1.05
N ALA A 79 2.84 -4.29 -0.78
CA ALA A 79 1.68 -3.48 -0.39
C ALA A 79 0.61 -3.47 -1.49
N GLN A 80 1.03 -3.36 -2.75
CA GLN A 80 0.10 -3.41 -3.89
C GLN A 80 -0.66 -4.74 -3.93
N ALA A 81 0.05 -5.86 -3.76
CA ALA A 81 -0.56 -7.19 -3.75
C ALA A 81 -1.57 -7.33 -2.61
N LEU A 82 -1.23 -6.85 -1.43
CA LEU A 82 -2.08 -6.97 -0.25
C LEU A 82 -3.35 -6.13 -0.39
N VAL A 83 -3.24 -4.90 -0.87
CA VAL A 83 -4.42 -4.05 -1.09
C VAL A 83 -5.33 -4.65 -2.15
N ALA A 84 -4.77 -5.23 -3.21
CA ALA A 84 -5.56 -5.94 -4.21
C ALA A 84 -6.33 -7.12 -3.61
N CYS A 85 -5.85 -7.69 -2.51
CA CYS A 85 -6.51 -8.77 -1.78
C CYS A 85 -7.45 -8.28 -0.66
N GLY A 86 -7.69 -6.96 -0.58
CA GLY A 86 -8.62 -6.39 0.40
C GLY A 86 -7.99 -6.06 1.75
N ILE A 87 -6.68 -6.13 1.87
CA ILE A 87 -5.96 -5.75 3.09
C ILE A 87 -5.75 -4.24 3.08
N GLU A 88 -6.28 -3.52 4.07
CA GLU A 88 -6.22 -2.06 4.10
C GLU A 88 -5.23 -1.51 5.12
N ASP A 89 -4.88 -2.28 6.14
CA ASP A 89 -3.98 -1.84 7.21
C ASP A 89 -3.27 -3.02 7.87
N ALA A 90 -2.42 -2.71 8.84
CA ALA A 90 -1.66 -3.73 9.55
C ALA A 90 -2.56 -4.68 10.35
N ALA A 91 -3.67 -4.19 10.88
CA ALA A 91 -4.60 -5.02 11.65
C ALA A 91 -5.25 -6.08 10.74
N ASP A 92 -5.69 -5.68 9.54
CA ASP A 92 -6.22 -6.63 8.56
C ASP A 92 -5.20 -7.72 8.23
N LEU A 93 -3.95 -7.29 8.01
CA LEU A 93 -2.88 -8.23 7.67
C LEU A 93 -2.62 -9.19 8.83
N ALA A 94 -2.55 -8.68 10.05
CA ALA A 94 -2.30 -9.49 11.25
C ALA A 94 -3.36 -10.56 11.47
N GLU A 95 -4.60 -10.28 11.07
CA GLU A 95 -5.74 -11.18 11.25
C GLU A 95 -5.95 -12.13 10.08
N SER A 96 -5.15 -12.00 9.02
CA SER A 96 -5.34 -12.79 7.80
C SER A 96 -5.00 -14.27 7.99
N ASP A 97 -5.74 -15.13 7.30
CA ASP A 97 -5.37 -16.53 7.18
C ASP A 97 -4.22 -16.66 6.17
N PRO A 98 -3.07 -17.23 6.57
CA PRO A 98 -1.90 -17.29 5.69
C PRO A 98 -2.14 -18.03 4.37
N THR A 99 -2.85 -19.16 4.42
CA THR A 99 -3.11 -19.96 3.22
C THR A 99 -4.01 -19.21 2.25
N HIS A 100 -5.10 -18.66 2.76
CA HIS A 100 -6.05 -17.89 1.94
C HIS A 100 -5.40 -16.66 1.32
N LEU A 101 -4.61 -15.94 2.11
CA LEU A 101 -3.91 -14.75 1.63
C LEU A 101 -2.88 -15.11 0.56
N CYS A 102 -2.14 -16.20 0.77
CA CYS A 102 -1.15 -16.68 -0.20
C CYS A 102 -1.82 -17.00 -1.54
N GLU A 103 -2.98 -17.66 -1.51
CA GLU A 103 -3.75 -17.94 -2.74
C GLU A 103 -4.19 -16.66 -3.44
N GLY A 104 -4.68 -15.68 -2.68
CA GLY A 104 -5.11 -14.39 -3.22
C GLY A 104 -3.97 -13.63 -3.88
N VAL A 105 -2.83 -13.57 -3.23
CA VAL A 105 -1.64 -12.90 -3.75
C VAL A 105 -1.15 -13.60 -5.04
N ALA A 106 -1.14 -14.93 -5.05
CA ALA A 106 -0.74 -15.71 -6.23
C ALA A 106 -1.70 -15.44 -7.41
N GLN A 107 -3.00 -15.41 -7.14
CA GLN A 107 -4.01 -15.13 -8.16
C GLN A 107 -3.84 -13.73 -8.75
N TRP A 108 -3.65 -12.74 -7.89
CA TRP A 108 -3.40 -11.36 -8.34
C TRP A 108 -2.12 -11.26 -9.17
N GLY A 109 -1.08 -12.03 -8.79
CA GLY A 109 0.18 -12.05 -9.51
C GLY A 109 0.06 -12.51 -10.96
N LEU A 110 -1.00 -13.25 -11.30
CA LEU A 110 -1.27 -13.68 -12.66
C LEU A 110 -1.98 -12.62 -13.50
N SER A 111 -2.52 -11.59 -12.87
CA SER A 111 -3.19 -10.49 -13.57
C SER A 111 -2.18 -9.57 -14.25
N ASP A 112 -2.64 -8.77 -15.21
CA ASP A 112 -1.79 -7.78 -15.88
C ASP A 112 -1.19 -6.81 -14.88
N GLU A 113 -1.98 -6.36 -13.92
CA GLU A 113 -1.55 -5.44 -12.88
C GLU A 113 -0.47 -6.07 -12.00
N GLY A 114 -0.68 -7.31 -11.58
CA GLY A 114 0.29 -8.05 -10.78
C GLY A 114 1.61 -8.27 -11.50
N GLN A 115 1.54 -8.60 -12.78
CA GLN A 115 2.73 -8.78 -13.60
C GLN A 115 3.52 -7.48 -13.78
N ARG A 116 2.83 -6.36 -13.93
CA ARG A 116 3.49 -5.05 -13.99
C ARG A 116 4.16 -4.69 -12.67
N ALA A 117 3.52 -4.99 -11.56
CA ALA A 117 4.06 -4.67 -10.24
C ALA A 117 5.28 -5.52 -9.86
N TRP A 118 5.25 -6.81 -10.20
CA TRP A 118 6.32 -7.74 -9.82
C TRP A 118 7.43 -7.88 -10.86
N GLY A 119 7.10 -7.65 -12.15
CA GLY A 119 8.08 -7.78 -13.22
C GLY A 119 8.70 -9.17 -13.23
N THR A 120 10.04 -9.23 -13.17
CA THR A 120 10.80 -10.49 -13.15
C THR A 120 11.10 -10.98 -11.74
N ALA A 121 10.63 -10.28 -10.71
CA ALA A 121 10.87 -10.69 -9.32
C ALA A 121 10.18 -12.03 -9.04
N PRO A 122 10.79 -12.88 -8.18
CA PRO A 122 10.16 -14.15 -7.79
C PRO A 122 8.82 -13.90 -7.12
N ALA A 123 7.83 -14.75 -7.45
CA ALA A 123 6.52 -14.67 -6.82
C ALA A 123 6.64 -14.91 -5.30
N PRO A 124 5.79 -14.25 -4.49
CA PRO A 124 5.80 -14.48 -3.05
C PRO A 124 5.48 -15.94 -2.72
N THR A 125 6.21 -16.47 -1.73
CA THR A 125 5.99 -17.83 -1.22
C THR A 125 5.08 -17.77 -0.01
N GLY A 126 4.63 -18.95 0.46
CA GLY A 126 3.90 -19.05 1.72
C GLY A 126 4.70 -18.52 2.91
N ASP A 127 6.01 -18.74 2.90
CA ASP A 127 6.89 -18.22 3.95
C ASP A 127 6.97 -16.69 3.92
N ASP A 128 6.97 -16.09 2.73
CA ASP A 128 6.95 -14.62 2.59
C ASP A 128 5.67 -14.06 3.21
N VAL A 129 4.52 -14.64 2.87
CA VAL A 129 3.22 -14.20 3.37
C VAL A 129 3.16 -14.35 4.89
N ALA A 130 3.62 -15.48 5.42
CA ALA A 130 3.68 -15.71 6.87
C ALA A 130 4.56 -14.66 7.56
N THR A 131 5.66 -14.28 6.93
CA THR A 131 6.56 -13.26 7.45
C THR A 131 5.86 -11.90 7.52
N TRP A 132 5.13 -11.52 6.47
CA TRP A 132 4.39 -10.25 6.46
C TRP A 132 3.36 -10.20 7.61
N ILE A 133 2.62 -11.28 7.80
CA ILE A 133 1.61 -11.38 8.87
C ILE A 133 2.29 -11.24 10.23
N GLU A 134 3.39 -11.94 10.44
CA GLU A 134 4.13 -11.90 11.70
C GLU A 134 4.67 -10.51 12.00
N ARG A 135 5.20 -9.82 10.98
CA ARG A 135 5.69 -8.44 11.14
C ARG A 135 4.56 -7.49 11.48
N ALA A 136 3.38 -7.67 10.90
CA ALA A 136 2.21 -6.86 11.23
C ALA A 136 1.79 -7.08 12.68
N LYS A 137 1.73 -8.32 13.13
CA LYS A 137 1.41 -8.65 14.53
C LYS A 137 2.38 -8.00 15.50
N ARG A 138 3.67 -8.09 15.21
CA ARG A 138 4.71 -7.52 16.06
C ARG A 138 4.63 -6.00 16.08
N ALA A 139 4.41 -5.37 14.94
CA ALA A 139 4.28 -3.91 14.87
C ALA A 139 3.10 -3.41 15.71
N ILE A 140 1.98 -4.12 15.69
CA ILE A 140 0.82 -3.80 16.52
C ILE A 140 1.14 -3.94 18.01
N GLN A 141 1.80 -5.05 18.40
CA GLN A 141 2.19 -5.30 19.79
C GLN A 141 3.14 -4.22 20.31
N GLU A 142 4.02 -3.71 19.45
CA GLU A 142 4.97 -2.67 19.82
C GLU A 142 4.38 -1.25 19.73
N GLY A 143 3.12 -1.13 19.29
CA GLY A 143 2.45 0.16 19.11
C GLY A 143 2.89 0.92 17.87
N LYS A 144 3.70 0.31 17.00
CA LYS A 144 4.27 0.99 15.82
C LYS A 144 3.30 1.11 14.65
N ALA A 145 2.26 0.27 14.62
CA ALA A 145 1.27 0.25 13.55
C ALA A 145 -0.02 0.95 13.94
N ASN A 146 -0.02 1.69 15.03
CA ASN A 146 -1.21 2.34 15.57
C ASN A 146 -1.30 3.81 15.16
N VAL A 147 -0.73 4.14 14.03
CA VAL A 147 -0.57 5.53 13.57
C VAL A 147 -1.86 6.09 13.00
N ALA A 148 -2.69 5.22 12.46
CA ALA A 148 -3.91 5.62 11.77
C ALA A 148 -5.15 5.62 12.66
N ALA A 149 -4.97 5.31 13.92
CA ALA A 149 -6.07 5.25 14.88
C ALA A 149 -6.65 6.64 15.20
#